data_65500b43904787235266409b99bd1b49
#
_entry.id   65500b43904787235266409b99bd1b49
#
_cell.length_a   1.000
_cell.length_b   1.000
_cell.length_c   1.000
_cell.angle_alpha   90.00
_cell.angle_beta   90.00
_cell.angle_gamma   90.00
#
_symmetry.space_group_name_H-M   'P 1'
#
loop_
_entity.id
_entity.type
_entity.pdbx_description
1 polymer ?
#
loop_
_entity_poly.entity_id
_entity_poly.type
_entity_poly.pdbx_seq_one_letter_code
_entity_poly.pdbx_strand_id
1 'polypeptide(L)'
;LIRLMMYPGMIAQLAAGARQFAVLEEPLGRQLSKMKVADGLTLEQVTAPLGVLLIIFESRPDALPQIASLAIRSGNGLLLKGGKEAAKTNAILHKIIVDCMPAYGVARECIVLVEGREAVADILGLHDVVDLVIPRGSNSLVSYISNNTKIPVLGHADGCLLYTSPSPRDPD
;
A
#
# COMPACT_ATOMS: atom_id res chain seq x y z
N LEU A 1 13.85 -1.89 19.71
CA LEU A 1 12.93 -0.96 20.44
C LEU A 1 12.97 0.45 19.88
N ILE A 2 14.13 1.04 19.58
CA ILE A 2 14.27 2.44 19.10
C ILE A 2 13.48 2.69 17.80
N ARG A 3 13.41 1.73 16.87
CA ARG A 3 12.68 1.86 15.60
C ARG A 3 11.14 1.89 15.74
N LEU A 4 10.61 1.54 16.91
CA LEU A 4 9.17 1.51 17.18
C LEU A 4 8.68 2.74 17.94
N MET A 5 9.59 3.58 18.43
CA MET A 5 9.24 4.81 19.16
C MET A 5 9.02 5.96 18.16
N MET A 6 7.84 6.58 18.25
CA MET A 6 7.53 7.77 17.46
C MET A 6 7.88 9.02 18.27
N TYR A 7 8.91 9.73 17.82
CA TYR A 7 9.32 11.01 18.38
C TYR A 7 8.52 12.16 17.76
N PRO A 8 8.37 13.30 18.46
CA PRO A 8 7.65 14.46 17.92
C PRO A 8 8.11 14.91 16.54
N GLY A 9 9.44 14.89 16.29
CA GLY A 9 10.00 15.21 14.96
C GLY A 9 9.56 14.23 13.87
N MET A 10 9.44 12.92 14.17
CA MET A 10 8.94 11.92 13.23
C MET A 10 7.45 12.14 12.93
N ILE A 11 6.64 12.48 13.92
CA ILE A 11 5.23 12.81 13.74
C ILE A 11 5.08 14.04 12.83
N ALA A 12 5.90 15.07 13.04
CA ALA A 12 5.92 16.24 12.17
C ALA A 12 6.30 15.90 10.71
N GLN A 13 7.27 15.01 10.52
CA GLN A 13 7.67 14.53 9.20
C GLN A 13 6.53 13.73 8.53
N LEU A 14 5.83 12.87 9.26
CA LEU A 14 4.68 12.12 8.74
C LEU A 14 3.56 13.08 8.30
N ALA A 15 3.26 14.08 9.13
CA ALA A 15 2.26 15.09 8.78
C ALA A 15 2.68 15.92 7.54
N ALA A 16 3.96 16.27 7.42
CA ALA A 16 4.50 16.95 6.24
C ALA A 16 4.40 16.06 4.99
N GLY A 17 4.75 14.76 5.10
CA GLY A 17 4.60 13.79 4.03
C GLY A 17 3.16 13.63 3.56
N ALA A 18 2.19 13.54 4.49
CA ALA A 18 0.78 13.47 4.15
C ALA A 18 0.31 14.72 3.38
N ARG A 19 0.79 15.91 3.75
CA ARG A 19 0.50 17.15 3.01
C ARG A 19 1.13 17.15 1.61
N GLN A 20 2.32 16.57 1.45
CA GLN A 20 2.95 16.42 0.13
C GLN A 20 2.12 15.50 -0.78
N PHE A 21 1.57 14.41 -0.26
CA PHE A 21 0.65 13.56 -1.04
C PHE A 21 -0.61 14.32 -1.48
N ALA A 22 -1.12 15.23 -0.66
CA ALA A 22 -2.32 16.01 -0.98
C ALA A 22 -2.13 16.95 -2.18
N VAL A 23 -0.91 17.42 -2.45
CA VAL A 23 -0.61 18.34 -3.56
C VAL A 23 -0.06 17.66 -4.81
N LEU A 24 0.11 16.34 -4.81
CA LEU A 24 0.49 15.61 -6.00
C LEU A 24 -0.61 15.71 -7.08
N GLU A 25 -0.23 15.49 -8.32
CA GLU A 25 -1.16 15.40 -9.45
C GLU A 25 -2.22 14.30 -9.21
N GLU A 26 -3.49 14.57 -9.58
CA GLU A 26 -4.59 13.61 -9.44
C GLU A 26 -4.28 12.33 -10.24
N PRO A 27 -4.22 11.15 -9.60
CA PRO A 27 -3.87 9.92 -10.29
C PRO A 27 -5.06 9.28 -11.02
N LEU A 28 -6.30 9.67 -10.69
CA LEU A 28 -7.51 9.04 -11.23
C LEU A 28 -8.10 9.84 -12.40
N GLY A 29 -8.71 9.13 -13.33
CA GLY A 29 -9.38 9.74 -14.48
C GLY A 29 -8.43 10.37 -15.50
N ARG A 30 -7.12 10.16 -15.40
CA ARG A 30 -6.17 10.69 -16.38
C ARG A 30 -6.34 9.94 -17.69
N GLN A 31 -6.55 10.70 -18.76
CA GLN A 31 -6.57 10.14 -20.11
C GLN A 31 -5.14 9.85 -20.56
N LEU A 32 -4.80 8.57 -20.71
CA LEU A 32 -3.49 8.11 -21.15
C LEU A 32 -3.39 8.06 -22.66
N SER A 33 -4.48 7.67 -23.34
CA SER A 33 -4.58 7.66 -24.78
C SER A 33 -6.02 7.88 -25.23
N LYS A 34 -6.18 8.44 -26.43
CA LYS A 34 -7.47 8.57 -27.11
C LYS A 34 -7.26 8.30 -28.60
N MET A 35 -8.03 7.37 -29.16
CA MET A 35 -7.90 6.92 -30.53
C MET A 35 -9.27 6.78 -31.18
N LYS A 36 -9.43 7.34 -32.38
CA LYS A 36 -10.59 7.06 -33.21
C LYS A 36 -10.40 5.68 -33.87
N VAL A 37 -11.25 4.73 -33.53
CA VAL A 37 -11.20 3.36 -34.04
C VAL A 37 -12.01 3.22 -35.33
N ALA A 38 -13.18 3.88 -35.38
CA ALA A 38 -14.04 3.96 -36.54
C ALA A 38 -14.87 5.25 -36.52
N ASP A 39 -15.65 5.49 -37.54
CA ASP A 39 -16.55 6.64 -37.55
C ASP A 39 -17.60 6.51 -36.44
N GLY A 40 -17.65 7.52 -35.56
CA GLY A 40 -18.50 7.51 -34.38
C GLY A 40 -17.98 6.67 -33.19
N LEU A 41 -16.85 5.97 -33.32
CA LEU A 41 -16.27 5.14 -32.25
C LEU A 41 -14.91 5.65 -31.82
N THR A 42 -14.83 6.08 -30.56
CA THR A 42 -13.58 6.54 -29.93
C THR A 42 -13.23 5.63 -28.77
N LEU A 43 -11.99 5.18 -28.72
CA LEU A 43 -11.41 4.42 -27.61
C LEU A 43 -10.61 5.38 -26.73
N GLU A 44 -10.90 5.40 -25.44
CA GLU A 44 -10.17 6.18 -24.45
C GLU A 44 -9.60 5.23 -23.38
N GLN A 45 -8.32 5.40 -23.08
CA GLN A 45 -7.67 4.72 -21.97
C GLN A 45 -7.51 5.72 -20.82
N VAL A 46 -8.10 5.41 -19.68
CA VAL A 46 -8.08 6.26 -18.49
C VAL A 46 -7.56 5.49 -17.28
N THR A 47 -6.94 6.18 -16.33
CA THR A 47 -6.52 5.59 -15.05
C THR A 47 -7.72 5.38 -14.15
N ALA A 48 -7.73 4.24 -13.44
CA ALA A 48 -8.78 3.86 -12.49
C ALA A 48 -8.15 3.29 -11.20
N PRO A 49 -8.88 3.25 -10.07
CA PRO A 49 -8.44 2.55 -8.88
C PRO A 49 -8.16 1.06 -9.14
N LEU A 50 -7.24 0.48 -8.36
CA LEU A 50 -6.96 -0.96 -8.41
C LEU A 50 -8.09 -1.78 -7.76
N GLY A 51 -8.72 -1.22 -6.72
CA GLY A 51 -9.74 -1.88 -5.94
C GLY A 51 -9.37 -1.97 -4.46
N VAL A 52 -9.46 -3.16 -3.86
CA VAL A 52 -9.11 -3.42 -2.46
C VAL A 52 -7.69 -3.94 -2.35
N LEU A 53 -6.85 -3.20 -1.62
CA LEU A 53 -5.45 -3.53 -1.42
C LEU A 53 -5.25 -4.17 -0.04
N LEU A 54 -4.54 -5.28 0.02
CA LEU A 54 -4.03 -5.85 1.28
C LEU A 54 -2.55 -5.52 1.42
N ILE A 55 -2.20 -4.73 2.43
CA ILE A 55 -0.81 -4.37 2.69
C ILE A 55 -0.36 -4.98 4.00
N ILE A 56 0.63 -5.88 3.92
CA ILE A 56 1.22 -6.56 5.07
C ILE A 56 2.60 -5.97 5.30
N PHE A 57 2.83 -5.39 6.49
CA PHE A 57 4.08 -4.72 6.82
C PHE A 57 4.57 -5.06 8.23
N GLU A 58 5.88 -5.13 8.39
CA GLU A 58 6.54 -5.45 9.66
C GLU A 58 7.31 -4.23 10.19
N SER A 59 7.31 -4.06 11.53
CA SER A 59 8.20 -3.16 12.29
C SER A 59 8.34 -1.72 11.78
N ARG A 60 7.32 -1.18 11.10
CA ARG A 60 7.31 0.17 10.52
C ARG A 60 6.01 0.90 10.81
N PRO A 61 5.81 1.43 12.02
CA PRO A 61 4.59 2.17 12.36
C PRO A 61 4.43 3.46 11.55
N ASP A 62 5.53 4.04 11.07
CA ASP A 62 5.56 5.20 10.19
C ASP A 62 4.98 4.93 8.79
N ALA A 63 4.93 3.68 8.36
CA ALA A 63 4.41 3.31 7.06
C ALA A 63 2.88 3.46 6.95
N LEU A 64 2.14 3.23 8.05
CA LEU A 64 0.68 3.21 8.05
C LEU A 64 0.07 4.54 7.53
N PRO A 65 0.44 5.73 8.02
CA PRO A 65 -0.12 6.99 7.51
C PRO A 65 0.21 7.25 6.05
N GLN A 66 1.41 6.87 5.61
CA GLN A 66 1.82 7.04 4.21
C GLN A 66 1.00 6.14 3.28
N ILE A 67 0.85 4.86 3.65
CA ILE A 67 0.06 3.88 2.90
C ILE A 67 -1.41 4.33 2.82
N ALA A 68 -1.99 4.74 3.96
CA ALA A 68 -3.37 5.21 4.02
C ALA A 68 -3.59 6.46 3.14
N SER A 69 -2.66 7.42 3.19
CA SER A 69 -2.72 8.63 2.35
C SER A 69 -2.68 8.29 0.85
N LEU A 70 -1.83 7.34 0.46
CA LEU A 70 -1.75 6.89 -0.94
C LEU A 70 -3.01 6.13 -1.37
N ALA A 71 -3.55 5.26 -0.51
CA ALA A 71 -4.76 4.50 -0.82
C ALA A 71 -5.97 5.42 -1.00
N ILE A 72 -6.19 6.38 -0.08
CA ILE A 72 -7.25 7.38 -0.19
C ILE A 72 -7.11 8.18 -1.48
N ARG A 73 -5.91 8.68 -1.78
CA ARG A 73 -5.66 9.49 -2.96
C ARG A 73 -5.85 8.73 -4.27
N SER A 74 -5.54 7.44 -4.28
CA SER A 74 -5.72 6.58 -5.45
C SER A 74 -7.08 5.87 -5.50
N GLY A 75 -8.03 6.22 -4.60
CA GLY A 75 -9.39 5.70 -4.58
C GLY A 75 -9.50 4.22 -4.24
N ASN A 76 -8.51 3.65 -3.55
CA ASN A 76 -8.48 2.24 -3.22
C ASN A 76 -8.97 1.98 -1.79
N GLY A 77 -9.70 0.87 -1.61
CA GLY A 77 -9.94 0.28 -0.30
C GLY A 77 -8.67 -0.34 0.27
N LEU A 78 -8.52 -0.38 1.59
CA LEU A 78 -7.27 -0.77 2.23
C LEU A 78 -7.48 -1.69 3.43
N LEU A 79 -6.90 -2.87 3.36
CA LEU A 79 -6.71 -3.78 4.49
C LEU A 79 -5.25 -3.67 4.94
N LEU A 80 -5.04 -3.26 6.18
CA LEU A 80 -3.73 -3.07 6.79
C LEU A 80 -3.44 -4.20 7.78
N LYS A 81 -2.33 -4.91 7.59
CA LYS A 81 -1.85 -5.92 8.52
C LYS A 81 -0.45 -5.58 8.98
N GLY A 82 -0.36 -4.97 10.15
CA GLY A 82 0.92 -4.65 10.80
C GLY A 82 1.46 -5.77 11.67
N GLY A 83 2.75 -5.69 12.02
CA GLY A 83 3.39 -6.55 13.00
C GLY A 83 2.86 -6.32 14.42
N LYS A 84 2.89 -7.35 15.25
CA LYS A 84 2.38 -7.31 16.64
C LYS A 84 3.15 -6.33 17.53
N GLU A 85 4.42 -6.10 17.25
CA GLU A 85 5.32 -5.21 17.98
C GLU A 85 4.90 -3.75 17.91
N ALA A 86 4.21 -3.35 16.82
CA ALA A 86 3.72 -1.99 16.61
C ALA A 86 2.17 -1.89 16.77
N ALA A 87 1.49 -2.93 17.25
CA ALA A 87 0.02 -3.02 17.24
C ALA A 87 -0.66 -1.80 17.90
N LYS A 88 -0.19 -1.36 19.08
CA LYS A 88 -0.75 -0.20 19.79
C LYS A 88 -0.58 1.10 19.00
N THR A 89 0.59 1.31 18.41
CA THR A 89 0.87 2.50 17.59
C THR A 89 0.03 2.47 16.32
N ASN A 90 -0.06 1.33 15.66
CA ASN A 90 -0.90 1.16 14.46
C ASN A 90 -2.37 1.41 14.76
N ALA A 91 -2.90 0.90 15.89
CA ALA A 91 -4.28 1.13 16.29
C ALA A 91 -4.60 2.61 16.53
N ILE A 92 -3.70 3.35 17.18
CA ILE A 92 -3.86 4.79 17.42
C ILE A 92 -3.81 5.57 16.10
N LEU A 93 -2.83 5.29 15.23
CA LEU A 93 -2.70 5.97 13.94
C LEU A 93 -3.89 5.66 13.02
N HIS A 94 -4.31 4.40 12.96
CA HIS A 94 -5.51 3.99 12.22
C HIS A 94 -6.73 4.75 12.73
N LYS A 95 -6.97 4.77 14.06
CA LYS A 95 -8.09 5.50 14.67
C LYS A 95 -8.11 6.97 14.26
N ILE A 96 -6.97 7.67 14.35
CA ILE A 96 -6.87 9.09 13.98
C ILE A 96 -7.28 9.29 12.52
N ILE A 97 -6.82 8.43 11.61
CA ILE A 97 -7.12 8.53 10.18
C ILE A 97 -8.61 8.29 9.92
N VAL A 98 -9.15 7.17 10.39
CA VAL A 98 -10.54 6.81 10.10
C VAL A 98 -11.55 7.73 10.78
N ASP A 99 -11.20 8.35 11.90
CA ASP A 99 -12.07 9.34 12.57
C ASP A 99 -12.19 10.66 11.78
N CYS A 100 -11.17 10.99 10.97
CA CYS A 100 -11.21 12.18 10.12
C CYS A 100 -11.96 11.95 8.79
N MET A 101 -12.01 10.72 8.26
CA MET A 101 -12.52 10.41 6.92
C MET A 101 -13.96 10.83 6.66
N PRO A 102 -14.92 10.65 7.58
CA PRO A 102 -16.33 11.01 7.36
C PRO A 102 -16.55 12.51 7.12
N ALA A 103 -15.71 13.37 7.68
CA ALA A 103 -15.79 14.82 7.46
C ALA A 103 -15.53 15.20 5.97
N TYR A 104 -14.93 14.30 5.21
CA TYR A 104 -14.62 14.47 3.79
C TYR A 104 -15.41 13.51 2.88
N GLY A 105 -16.47 12.90 3.39
CA GLY A 105 -17.35 12.00 2.63
C GLY A 105 -16.76 10.61 2.36
N VAL A 106 -15.69 10.21 3.05
CA VAL A 106 -15.07 8.90 2.92
C VAL A 106 -15.53 8.00 4.07
N ALA A 107 -16.05 6.82 3.75
CA ALA A 107 -16.49 5.87 4.76
C ALA A 107 -15.32 5.33 5.59
N ARG A 108 -15.54 5.11 6.90
CA ARG A 108 -14.51 4.59 7.82
C ARG A 108 -14.02 3.21 7.40
N GLU A 109 -14.91 2.42 6.84
CA GLU A 109 -14.71 1.04 6.41
C GLU A 109 -13.79 0.92 5.19
N CYS A 110 -13.49 2.03 4.50
CA CYS A 110 -12.53 2.03 3.40
C CYS A 110 -11.10 1.68 3.84
N ILE A 111 -10.77 1.86 5.14
CA ILE A 111 -9.49 1.49 5.71
C ILE A 111 -9.71 0.62 6.94
N VAL A 112 -9.29 -0.62 6.88
CA VAL A 112 -9.46 -1.60 7.97
C VAL A 112 -8.09 -2.04 8.48
N LEU A 113 -7.90 -1.98 9.79
CA LEU A 113 -6.72 -2.57 10.45
C LEU A 113 -7.06 -3.98 10.91
N VAL A 114 -6.33 -4.95 10.38
CA VAL A 114 -6.49 -6.37 10.71
C VAL A 114 -5.58 -6.75 11.86
N GLU A 115 -6.15 -7.28 12.93
CA GLU A 115 -5.43 -7.77 14.10
C GLU A 115 -5.34 -9.30 14.09
N GLY A 116 -4.41 -9.85 14.87
CA GLY A 116 -4.21 -11.29 14.97
C GLY A 116 -3.31 -11.88 13.87
N ARG A 117 -2.64 -12.99 14.21
CA ARG A 117 -1.72 -13.67 13.29
C ARG A 117 -2.45 -14.67 12.40
N GLU A 118 -3.51 -15.27 12.93
CA GLU A 118 -4.34 -16.26 12.24
C GLU A 118 -5.13 -15.64 11.09
N ALA A 119 -5.54 -14.37 11.23
CA ALA A 119 -6.24 -13.64 10.21
C ALA A 119 -5.49 -13.50 8.86
N VAL A 120 -4.16 -13.69 8.83
CA VAL A 120 -3.40 -13.59 7.57
C VAL A 120 -3.78 -14.69 6.60
N ALA A 121 -3.90 -15.94 7.06
CA ALA A 121 -4.27 -17.05 6.21
C ALA A 121 -5.69 -16.89 5.65
N ASP A 122 -6.62 -16.44 6.50
CA ASP A 122 -8.01 -16.21 6.11
C ASP A 122 -8.12 -15.11 5.05
N ILE A 123 -7.40 -13.99 5.25
CA ILE A 123 -7.42 -12.86 4.31
C ILE A 123 -6.77 -13.22 2.97
N LEU A 124 -5.70 -14.03 2.97
CA LEU A 124 -5.05 -14.50 1.75
C LEU A 124 -5.97 -15.41 0.91
N GLY A 125 -7.03 -15.94 1.50
CA GLY A 125 -8.10 -16.69 0.82
C GLY A 125 -9.17 -15.81 0.17
N LEU A 126 -9.24 -14.51 0.48
CA LEU A 126 -10.30 -13.60 0.01
C LEU A 126 -10.05 -13.08 -1.40
N HIS A 127 -9.80 -13.98 -2.36
CA HIS A 127 -9.48 -13.64 -3.75
C HIS A 127 -10.65 -13.02 -4.54
N ASP A 128 -11.88 -13.12 -4.02
CA ASP A 128 -13.05 -12.47 -4.61
C ASP A 128 -13.28 -11.04 -4.12
N VAL A 129 -12.52 -10.59 -3.10
CA VAL A 129 -12.70 -9.29 -2.43
C VAL A 129 -11.44 -8.44 -2.48
N VAL A 130 -10.27 -9.07 -2.44
CA VAL A 130 -8.96 -8.41 -2.45
C VAL A 130 -8.34 -8.49 -3.84
N ASP A 131 -8.03 -7.35 -4.42
CA ASP A 131 -7.51 -7.25 -5.78
C ASP A 131 -5.99 -7.35 -5.87
N LEU A 132 -5.27 -6.92 -4.82
CA LEU A 132 -3.81 -6.92 -4.82
C LEU A 132 -3.26 -7.05 -3.39
N VAL A 133 -2.23 -7.88 -3.22
CA VAL A 133 -1.44 -7.98 -1.98
C VAL A 133 -0.08 -7.34 -2.16
N ILE A 134 0.31 -6.46 -1.22
CA ILE A 134 1.62 -5.81 -1.20
C ILE A 134 2.33 -6.15 0.11
N PRO A 135 3.15 -7.20 0.13
CA PRO A 135 3.96 -7.54 1.29
C PRO A 135 5.17 -6.62 1.42
N ARG A 136 5.43 -6.18 2.65
CA ARG A 136 6.58 -5.34 3.03
C ARG A 136 7.24 -5.91 4.27
N GLY A 137 8.24 -6.72 4.11
CA GLY A 137 8.94 -7.41 5.20
C GLY A 137 10.08 -8.27 4.70
N SER A 138 10.37 -9.33 5.43
CA SER A 138 11.42 -10.29 5.10
C SER A 138 11.10 -11.07 3.83
N ASN A 139 12.14 -11.58 3.20
CA ASN A 139 12.03 -12.44 2.00
C ASN A 139 11.16 -13.68 2.27
N SER A 140 11.30 -14.27 3.46
CA SER A 140 10.49 -15.40 3.89
C SER A 140 9.00 -15.06 3.98
N LEU A 141 8.64 -13.85 4.43
CA LEU A 141 7.26 -13.39 4.45
C LEU A 141 6.70 -13.21 3.03
N VAL A 142 7.46 -12.57 2.16
CA VAL A 142 7.06 -12.36 0.75
C VAL A 142 6.85 -13.69 0.05
N SER A 143 7.79 -14.62 0.18
CA SER A 143 7.69 -15.96 -0.39
C SER A 143 6.52 -16.76 0.18
N TYR A 144 6.29 -16.69 1.49
CA TYR A 144 5.14 -17.33 2.12
C TYR A 144 3.83 -16.82 1.54
N ILE A 145 3.68 -15.50 1.43
CA ILE A 145 2.46 -14.89 0.89
C ILE A 145 2.26 -15.30 -0.57
N SER A 146 3.30 -15.18 -1.40
CA SER A 146 3.21 -15.51 -2.83
C SER A 146 2.83 -16.98 -3.08
N ASN A 147 3.25 -17.88 -2.19
CA ASN A 147 2.95 -19.31 -2.32
C ASN A 147 1.61 -19.72 -1.71
N ASN A 148 0.96 -18.86 -0.92
CA ASN A 148 -0.27 -19.20 -0.19
C ASN A 148 -1.48 -18.35 -0.56
N THR A 149 -1.44 -17.62 -1.68
CA THR A 149 -2.59 -16.87 -2.18
C THR A 149 -2.76 -17.02 -3.69
N LYS A 150 -3.98 -16.84 -4.15
CA LYS A 150 -4.32 -16.68 -5.57
C LYS A 150 -4.44 -15.21 -5.98
N ILE A 151 -4.45 -14.30 -5.01
CA ILE A 151 -4.50 -12.86 -5.26
C ILE A 151 -3.17 -12.43 -5.89
N PRO A 152 -3.16 -11.54 -6.88
CA PRO A 152 -1.92 -10.97 -7.40
C PRO A 152 -1.06 -10.38 -6.28
N VAL A 153 0.25 -10.67 -6.27
CA VAL A 153 1.18 -10.18 -5.25
C VAL A 153 2.20 -9.25 -5.88
N LEU A 154 2.27 -8.02 -5.41
CA LEU A 154 3.30 -7.06 -5.76
C LEU A 154 4.39 -7.06 -4.68
N GLY A 155 5.30 -7.99 -4.78
CA GLY A 155 6.45 -8.14 -3.88
C GLY A 155 7.75 -8.24 -4.67
N HIS A 156 8.85 -7.79 -4.05
CA HIS A 156 10.19 -8.08 -4.54
C HIS A 156 10.87 -9.00 -3.53
N ALA A 157 11.34 -10.12 -4.01
CA ALA A 157 11.97 -11.13 -3.16
C ALA A 157 13.40 -10.74 -2.78
N ASP A 158 14.17 -10.16 -3.67
CA ASP A 158 15.60 -9.87 -3.45
C ASP A 158 16.00 -8.47 -3.94
N GLY A 159 16.69 -7.72 -3.06
CA GLY A 159 17.31 -6.44 -3.40
C GLY A 159 18.64 -6.58 -4.13
N CYS A 160 18.95 -7.74 -4.68
CA CYS A 160 20.24 -8.07 -5.28
C CYS A 160 20.22 -7.90 -6.81
N LEU A 161 19.81 -6.73 -7.29
CA LEU A 161 19.93 -6.38 -8.70
C LEU A 161 21.37 -5.94 -9.10
N LEU A 162 22.26 -5.76 -8.11
CA LEU A 162 23.63 -5.30 -8.35
C LEU A 162 24.58 -6.38 -8.89
N TYR A 163 24.19 -7.65 -8.83
CA TYR A 163 25.05 -8.77 -9.31
C TYR A 163 24.80 -9.20 -10.75
N THR A 164 23.82 -8.62 -11.44
CA THR A 164 23.50 -8.97 -12.83
C THR A 164 23.97 -7.95 -13.86
N SER A 165 24.53 -6.83 -13.40
CA SER A 165 25.12 -5.82 -14.28
C SER A 165 26.64 -5.87 -14.13
N PRO A 166 27.42 -6.13 -15.19
CA PRO A 166 28.88 -6.07 -15.11
C PRO A 166 29.27 -4.67 -14.65
N SER A 167 30.12 -4.62 -13.61
CA SER A 167 30.67 -3.36 -13.14
C SER A 167 31.61 -2.80 -14.22
N PRO A 168 31.55 -1.47 -14.50
CA PRO A 168 32.53 -0.85 -15.40
C PRO A 168 33.98 -0.96 -14.93
N ARG A 169 34.23 -1.58 -13.77
CA ARG A 169 35.55 -1.79 -13.15
C ARG A 169 36.00 -3.24 -13.11
N ASP A 170 35.18 -4.18 -13.59
CA ASP A 170 35.63 -5.57 -13.72
C ASP A 170 36.52 -5.64 -15.01
N PRO A 171 37.83 -5.91 -14.90
CA PRO A 171 38.66 -6.12 -16.07
C PRO A 171 38.23 -7.44 -16.73
N ASP A 172 38.21 -7.45 -18.07
CA ASP A 172 38.03 -8.63 -18.92
C ASP A 172 39.02 -9.77 -18.58
#